data_93a865fc5a5307c57b0914d4c2bf4c69
#
_entry.id   93a865fc5a5307c57b0914d4c2bf4c69
#
_cell.length_a   1.000
_cell.length_b   1.000
_cell.length_c   1.000
_cell.angle_alpha   90.00
_cell.angle_beta   90.00
_cell.angle_gamma   90.00
#
_symmetry.space_group_name_H-M   'P 1'
#
loop_
_entity.id
_entity.type
_entity.pdbx_description
1 polymer ?
#
loop_
_entity_poly.entity_id
_entity_poly.type
_entity_poly.pdbx_seq_one_letter_code
_entity_poly.pdbx_strand_id
1 'polypeptide(L)'
;EPGETYDPVQNLTATVNMDQVTLTWEAAAVKYIVERNGVQVAETEETTFVDSELADGVYTYMVTAVYENGQSMPASVTAEVNTIGLEEMEVMFAIYPNPAKDVININTNAVRYEYQLINGLGQVVISGTSNGAQQINVSDINKGMYFLKVIADGEARINKIVVE
;
A
#
# COMPACT_ATOMS: atom_id res chain seq x y z
N GLU A 1 38.48 14.60 -36.82
CA GLU A 1 38.74 14.70 -35.38
C GLU A 1 38.05 13.54 -34.71
N PRO A 2 38.68 12.81 -33.79
CA PRO A 2 38.00 11.82 -33.01
C PRO A 2 36.91 12.53 -32.20
N GLY A 3 35.65 12.07 -32.32
CA GLY A 3 34.51 12.69 -31.69
C GLY A 3 34.68 12.81 -30.16
N GLU A 4 34.42 13.98 -29.64
CA GLU A 4 34.43 14.18 -28.18
C GLU A 4 33.45 13.19 -27.54
N THR A 5 33.98 12.38 -26.63
CA THR A 5 33.15 11.47 -25.83
C THR A 5 32.72 12.20 -24.57
N TYR A 6 31.44 12.30 -24.36
CA TYR A 6 30.84 12.90 -23.17
C TYR A 6 30.50 11.82 -22.15
N ASP A 7 30.84 12.09 -20.89
CA ASP A 7 30.61 11.11 -19.81
C ASP A 7 29.10 10.90 -19.57
N PRO A 8 28.64 9.66 -19.54
CA PRO A 8 27.27 9.38 -19.15
C PRO A 8 27.06 9.67 -17.65
N VAL A 9 25.78 9.79 -17.25
CA VAL A 9 25.44 9.92 -15.84
C VAL A 9 25.97 8.71 -15.05
N GLN A 10 26.42 8.98 -13.82
CA GLN A 10 26.97 7.99 -12.91
C GLN A 10 25.95 7.69 -11.81
N ASN A 11 26.07 6.53 -11.18
CA ASN A 11 25.26 6.12 -10.03
C ASN A 11 23.73 6.25 -10.26
N LEU A 12 23.28 5.99 -11.50
CA LEU A 12 21.87 5.98 -11.83
C LEU A 12 21.15 4.89 -11.03
N THR A 13 20.21 5.28 -10.21
CA THR A 13 19.38 4.40 -9.40
C THR A 13 17.91 4.66 -9.61
N ALA A 14 17.08 3.64 -9.43
CA ALA A 14 15.63 3.73 -9.44
C ALA A 14 15.09 3.18 -8.11
N THR A 15 14.30 3.97 -7.42
CA THR A 15 13.58 3.57 -6.20
C THR A 15 12.10 3.55 -6.49
N VAL A 16 11.47 2.41 -6.23
CA VAL A 16 10.02 2.21 -6.44
C VAL A 16 9.30 2.40 -5.12
N ASN A 17 8.23 3.19 -5.15
CA ASN A 17 7.31 3.37 -4.05
C ASN A 17 5.87 3.39 -4.59
N MET A 18 5.14 2.31 -4.38
CA MET A 18 3.80 2.11 -4.95
C MET A 18 3.83 2.22 -6.48
N ASP A 19 3.04 3.14 -7.04
CA ASP A 19 2.91 3.46 -8.47
C ASP A 19 3.92 4.53 -8.96
N GLN A 20 4.96 4.80 -8.16
CA GLN A 20 5.92 5.87 -8.41
C GLN A 20 7.35 5.31 -8.49
N VAL A 21 8.11 5.77 -9.47
CA VAL A 21 9.54 5.52 -9.61
C VAL A 21 10.30 6.82 -9.47
N THR A 22 11.23 6.86 -8.52
CA THR A 22 12.17 7.98 -8.36
C THR A 22 13.53 7.58 -8.90
N LEU A 23 14.01 8.31 -9.88
CA LEU A 23 15.36 8.20 -10.42
C LEU A 23 16.28 9.22 -9.76
N THR A 24 17.50 8.81 -9.46
CA THR A 24 18.58 9.70 -9.03
C THR A 24 19.88 9.32 -9.72
N TRP A 25 20.72 10.31 -10.02
CA TRP A 25 21.99 10.10 -10.68
C TRP A 25 23.00 11.20 -10.30
N GLU A 26 24.22 11.03 -10.74
CA GLU A 26 25.30 12.02 -10.59
C GLU A 26 25.85 12.37 -11.95
N ALA A 27 25.95 13.63 -12.29
CA ALA A 27 26.68 14.18 -13.41
C ALA A 27 26.78 15.71 -13.31
N ALA A 28 27.66 16.31 -14.10
CA ALA A 28 27.80 17.73 -14.25
C ALA A 28 27.50 18.13 -15.71
N ALA A 29 26.26 18.10 -16.11
CA ALA A 29 25.79 18.47 -17.45
C ALA A 29 24.86 19.67 -17.41
N VAL A 30 24.52 20.24 -18.55
CA VAL A 30 23.61 21.38 -18.65
C VAL A 30 22.17 20.95 -18.35
N LYS A 31 21.79 19.76 -18.85
CA LYS A 31 20.49 19.17 -18.63
C LYS A 31 20.54 17.65 -18.89
N TYR A 32 19.44 16.98 -18.60
CA TYR A 32 19.28 15.55 -18.77
C TYR A 32 17.99 15.23 -19.52
N ILE A 33 18.05 14.26 -20.41
CA ILE A 33 16.89 13.69 -21.09
C ILE A 33 16.58 12.37 -20.43
N VAL A 34 15.34 12.20 -19.96
CA VAL A 34 14.86 10.96 -19.35
C VAL A 34 13.89 10.28 -20.31
N GLU A 35 14.17 9.02 -20.63
CA GLU A 35 13.32 8.17 -21.46
C GLU A 35 12.79 7.00 -20.61
N ARG A 36 11.55 6.63 -20.85
CA ARG A 36 10.91 5.44 -20.30
C ARG A 36 10.51 4.52 -21.46
N ASN A 37 11.04 3.29 -21.48
CA ASN A 37 10.77 2.30 -22.52
C ASN A 37 11.05 2.85 -23.95
N GLY A 38 12.10 3.66 -24.09
CA GLY A 38 12.48 4.26 -25.38
C GLY A 38 11.68 5.48 -25.80
N VAL A 39 10.83 6.02 -24.92
CA VAL A 39 10.05 7.25 -25.15
C VAL A 39 10.49 8.32 -24.16
N GLN A 40 10.83 9.51 -24.66
CA GLN A 40 11.17 10.64 -23.80
C GLN A 40 9.96 11.03 -22.93
N VAL A 41 10.16 11.04 -21.61
CA VAL A 41 9.14 11.43 -20.64
C VAL A 41 9.46 12.73 -19.94
N ALA A 42 10.74 13.12 -19.90
CA ALA A 42 11.15 14.38 -19.28
C ALA A 42 12.46 14.94 -19.88
N GLU A 43 12.65 16.23 -19.67
CA GLU A 43 13.90 16.95 -19.79
C GLU A 43 14.06 17.81 -18.52
N THR A 44 15.18 17.69 -17.83
CA THR A 44 15.39 18.33 -16.52
C THR A 44 16.84 18.78 -16.35
N GLU A 45 17.05 19.82 -15.58
CA GLU A 45 18.39 20.26 -15.13
C GLU A 45 18.78 19.64 -13.77
N GLU A 46 17.79 19.02 -13.09
CA GLU A 46 17.99 18.35 -11.82
C GLU A 46 18.58 16.94 -12.01
N THR A 47 19.29 16.46 -11.01
CA THR A 47 19.82 15.08 -10.98
C THR A 47 18.87 14.06 -10.37
N THR A 48 17.58 14.38 -10.41
CA THR A 48 16.49 13.53 -9.96
C THR A 48 15.27 13.71 -10.85
N PHE A 49 14.49 12.65 -10.99
CA PHE A 49 13.23 12.67 -11.71
C PHE A 49 12.25 11.70 -11.03
N VAL A 50 10.99 12.11 -10.94
CA VAL A 50 9.91 11.30 -10.37
C VAL A 50 8.88 11.03 -11.45
N ASP A 51 8.63 9.74 -11.69
CA ASP A 51 7.58 9.24 -12.57
C ASP A 51 6.48 8.61 -11.72
N SER A 52 5.24 9.03 -11.89
CA SER A 52 4.10 8.65 -11.06
C SER A 52 2.92 8.14 -11.88
N GLU A 53 1.92 7.58 -11.20
CA GLU A 53 0.72 7.01 -11.82
C GLU A 53 1.05 5.87 -12.80
N LEU A 54 2.04 5.06 -12.44
CA LEU A 54 2.49 3.93 -13.25
C LEU A 54 1.64 2.70 -12.96
N ALA A 55 1.21 2.02 -14.01
CA ALA A 55 0.61 0.70 -13.89
C ALA A 55 1.66 -0.34 -13.47
N ASP A 56 1.20 -1.49 -12.97
CA ASP A 56 2.09 -2.61 -12.70
C ASP A 56 2.84 -3.03 -13.96
N GLY A 57 4.13 -3.22 -13.83
CA GLY A 57 4.96 -3.59 -14.96
C GLY A 57 6.44 -3.29 -14.76
N VAL A 58 7.24 -3.68 -15.73
CA VAL A 58 8.67 -3.43 -15.77
C VAL A 58 8.96 -2.25 -16.69
N TYR A 59 9.65 -1.26 -16.17
CA TYR A 59 10.02 -0.04 -16.88
C TYR A 59 11.54 0.07 -17.00
N THR A 60 12.01 0.30 -18.21
CA THR A 60 13.42 0.61 -18.47
C THR A 60 13.56 2.10 -18.65
N TYR A 61 14.33 2.73 -17.77
CA TYR A 61 14.66 4.15 -17.86
C TYR A 61 16.05 4.33 -18.43
N MET A 62 16.18 5.34 -19.29
CA MET A 62 17.47 5.80 -19.81
C MET A 62 17.62 7.27 -19.48
N VAL A 63 18.82 7.65 -19.03
CA VAL A 63 19.15 9.06 -18.76
C VAL A 63 20.38 9.42 -19.59
N THR A 64 20.23 10.45 -20.41
CA THR A 64 21.27 11.01 -21.25
C THR A 64 21.70 12.37 -20.72
N ALA A 65 22.96 12.56 -20.45
CA ALA A 65 23.52 13.86 -20.09
C ALA A 65 23.74 14.72 -21.33
N VAL A 66 23.24 15.95 -21.32
CA VAL A 66 23.38 16.93 -22.41
C VAL A 66 24.31 18.04 -21.95
N TYR A 67 25.39 18.21 -22.70
CA TYR A 67 26.42 19.23 -22.51
C TYR A 67 26.28 20.34 -23.56
N GLU A 68 27.00 21.45 -23.42
CA GLU A 68 26.91 22.58 -24.34
C GLU A 68 27.17 22.19 -25.81
N ASN A 69 28.08 21.25 -26.06
CA ASN A 69 28.53 20.87 -27.39
C ASN A 69 28.19 19.44 -27.80
N GLY A 70 27.38 18.72 -27.01
CA GLY A 70 27.03 17.35 -27.32
C GLY A 70 26.27 16.63 -26.20
N GLN A 71 26.16 15.34 -26.35
CA GLN A 71 25.45 14.51 -25.35
C GLN A 71 26.18 13.18 -25.16
N SER A 72 26.01 12.61 -23.98
CA SER A 72 26.58 11.33 -23.62
C SER A 72 25.85 10.15 -24.25
N MET A 73 26.42 8.97 -24.13
CA MET A 73 25.66 7.73 -24.23
C MET A 73 24.65 7.67 -23.06
N PRO A 74 23.48 7.07 -23.25
CA PRO A 74 22.51 6.91 -22.17
C PRO A 74 22.99 5.90 -21.14
N ALA A 75 22.80 6.19 -19.86
CA ALA A 75 22.84 5.18 -18.80
C ALA A 75 21.43 4.61 -18.61
N SER A 76 21.32 3.36 -18.24
CA SER A 76 20.04 2.67 -18.10
C SER A 76 19.86 2.02 -16.73
N VAL A 77 18.62 2.00 -16.26
CA VAL A 77 18.18 1.28 -15.05
C VAL A 77 16.78 0.73 -15.27
N THR A 78 16.50 -0.41 -14.67
CA THR A 78 15.18 -1.05 -14.74
C THR A 78 14.49 -0.94 -13.39
N ALA A 79 13.20 -0.61 -13.39
CA ALA A 79 12.34 -0.58 -12.22
C ALA A 79 11.12 -1.47 -12.46
N GLU A 80 10.75 -2.26 -11.47
CA GLU A 80 9.52 -3.06 -11.48
C GLU A 80 8.50 -2.41 -10.53
N VAL A 81 7.42 -1.90 -11.10
CA VAL A 81 6.26 -1.39 -10.36
C VAL A 81 5.31 -2.56 -10.15
N ASN A 82 5.03 -2.84 -8.90
CA ASN A 82 4.13 -3.90 -8.50
C ASN A 82 3.28 -3.39 -7.34
N THR A 83 2.09 -2.90 -7.65
CA THR A 83 1.12 -2.39 -6.68
C THR A 83 0.30 -3.52 -6.01
N ILE A 84 0.42 -4.75 -6.52
CA ILE A 84 -0.29 -5.95 -6.01
C ILE A 84 0.14 -6.32 -4.57
N GLY A 85 1.17 -5.71 -4.01
CA GLY A 85 1.55 -5.87 -2.60
C GLY A 85 0.72 -5.05 -1.61
N LEU A 86 -0.14 -4.17 -2.11
CA LEU A 86 -1.14 -3.41 -1.36
C LEU A 86 -2.56 -3.82 -1.80
N GLU A 87 -2.81 -5.12 -1.98
CA GLU A 87 -4.16 -5.55 -1.71
C GLU A 87 -4.44 -5.10 -0.28
N GLU A 88 -5.40 -4.19 -0.12
CA GLU A 88 -6.10 -4.07 1.16
C GLU A 88 -6.40 -5.51 1.55
N MET A 89 -5.65 -6.06 2.49
CA MET A 89 -5.97 -7.37 3.05
C MET A 89 -7.37 -7.19 3.59
N GLU A 90 -8.35 -7.69 2.85
CA GLU A 90 -9.75 -7.61 3.27
C GLU A 90 -9.79 -8.08 4.71
N VAL A 91 -10.18 -7.18 5.61
CA VAL A 91 -10.20 -7.51 7.02
C VAL A 91 -11.24 -8.61 7.21
N MET A 92 -10.78 -9.80 7.49
CA MET A 92 -11.62 -10.96 7.69
C MET A 92 -11.96 -11.10 9.17
N PHE A 93 -13.24 -11.31 9.47
CA PHE A 93 -13.70 -11.65 10.81
C PHE A 93 -14.43 -12.99 10.77
N ALA A 94 -13.94 -13.95 11.53
CA ALA A 94 -14.65 -15.17 11.85
C ALA A 94 -15.21 -15.04 13.27
N ILE A 95 -16.52 -15.17 13.41
CA ILE A 95 -17.23 -15.01 14.69
C ILE A 95 -17.96 -16.30 14.99
N TYR A 96 -17.61 -16.92 16.12
CA TYR A 96 -18.13 -18.23 16.52
C TYR A 96 -18.06 -18.46 18.03
N PRO A 97 -18.85 -19.39 18.58
CA PRO A 97 -19.98 -20.06 17.94
C PRO A 97 -21.18 -19.12 17.77
N ASN A 98 -22.07 -19.49 16.87
CA ASN A 98 -23.36 -18.85 16.71
C ASN A 98 -24.41 -19.94 16.40
N PRO A 99 -25.30 -20.29 17.31
CA PRO A 99 -25.56 -19.65 18.63
C PRO A 99 -24.41 -19.76 19.63
N ALA A 100 -24.28 -18.76 20.51
CA ALA A 100 -23.31 -18.69 21.59
C ALA A 100 -23.98 -18.96 22.95
N LYS A 101 -23.27 -19.67 23.84
CA LYS A 101 -23.74 -19.92 25.22
C LYS A 101 -23.02 -19.03 26.24
N ASP A 102 -21.72 -19.21 26.33
CA ASP A 102 -20.91 -18.56 27.33
C ASP A 102 -19.98 -17.51 26.74
N VAL A 103 -19.50 -17.76 25.52
CA VAL A 103 -18.51 -16.91 24.86
C VAL A 103 -18.77 -16.78 23.37
N ILE A 104 -18.35 -15.63 22.83
CA ILE A 104 -18.21 -15.37 21.40
C ILE A 104 -16.73 -15.15 21.13
N ASN A 105 -16.17 -15.86 20.15
CA ASN A 105 -14.81 -15.67 19.71
C ASN A 105 -14.82 -14.80 18.45
N ILE A 106 -13.96 -13.80 18.40
CA ILE A 106 -13.63 -13.03 17.22
C ILE A 106 -12.23 -13.45 16.80
N ASN A 107 -12.10 -14.02 15.61
CA ASN A 107 -10.82 -14.29 14.98
C ASN A 107 -10.68 -13.40 13.74
N THR A 108 -9.57 -12.69 13.62
CA THR A 108 -9.38 -11.69 12.58
C THR A 108 -7.90 -11.52 12.25
N ASN A 109 -7.63 -11.05 11.04
CA ASN A 109 -6.32 -10.56 10.59
C ASN A 109 -6.13 -9.06 10.86
N ALA A 110 -7.16 -8.35 11.40
CA ALA A 110 -7.02 -6.95 11.76
C ALA A 110 -5.98 -6.75 12.87
N VAL A 111 -5.12 -5.76 12.72
CA VAL A 111 -4.11 -5.41 13.72
C VAL A 111 -4.77 -4.79 14.96
N ARG A 112 -5.80 -3.99 14.75
CA ARG A 112 -6.59 -3.38 15.81
C ARG A 112 -8.01 -3.18 15.35
N TYR A 113 -8.98 -3.40 16.25
CA TYR A 113 -10.39 -3.15 15.98
C TYR A 113 -11.15 -2.82 17.26
N GLU A 114 -12.31 -2.20 17.07
CA GLU A 114 -13.31 -1.97 18.11
C GLU A 114 -14.48 -2.92 17.91
N TYR A 115 -15.09 -3.37 19.00
CA TYR A 115 -16.28 -4.20 18.93
C TYR A 115 -17.37 -3.69 19.87
N GLN A 116 -18.63 -3.88 19.47
CA GLN A 116 -19.80 -3.54 20.24
C GLN A 116 -20.86 -4.64 20.06
N LEU A 117 -21.30 -5.22 21.17
CA LEU A 117 -22.45 -6.13 21.18
C LEU A 117 -23.70 -5.32 21.52
N ILE A 118 -24.67 -5.34 20.62
CA ILE A 118 -25.86 -4.47 20.63
C ILE A 118 -27.09 -5.37 20.76
N ASN A 119 -27.99 -5.07 21.69
CA ASN A 119 -29.23 -5.80 21.85
C ASN A 119 -30.29 -5.41 20.80
N GLY A 120 -31.44 -6.11 20.81
CA GLY A 120 -32.54 -5.83 19.89
C GLY A 120 -33.19 -4.46 20.01
N LEU A 121 -32.89 -3.70 21.06
CA LEU A 121 -33.34 -2.32 21.30
C LEU A 121 -32.33 -1.26 20.83
N GLY A 122 -31.18 -1.71 20.26
CA GLY A 122 -30.12 -0.82 19.81
C GLY A 122 -29.15 -0.34 20.90
N GLN A 123 -29.20 -0.94 22.10
CA GLN A 123 -28.36 -0.56 23.23
C GLN A 123 -27.07 -1.40 23.19
N VAL A 124 -25.91 -0.76 23.36
CA VAL A 124 -24.62 -1.43 23.50
C VAL A 124 -24.56 -2.08 24.90
N VAL A 125 -24.44 -3.39 24.95
CA VAL A 125 -24.37 -4.17 26.20
C VAL A 125 -22.93 -4.55 26.56
N ILE A 126 -22.07 -4.75 25.56
CA ILE A 126 -20.64 -5.02 25.72
C ILE A 126 -19.89 -4.24 24.65
N SER A 127 -18.77 -3.64 25.00
CA SER A 127 -17.87 -3.00 24.04
C SER A 127 -16.42 -3.11 24.46
N GLY A 128 -15.51 -3.03 23.51
CA GLY A 128 -14.08 -3.05 23.77
C GLY A 128 -13.25 -2.81 22.53
N THR A 129 -11.94 -2.82 22.72
CA THR A 129 -10.93 -2.79 21.65
C THR A 129 -10.01 -3.99 21.79
N SER A 130 -9.53 -4.52 20.69
CA SER A 130 -8.61 -5.64 20.70
C SER A 130 -7.61 -5.58 19.55
N ASN A 131 -6.53 -6.31 19.73
CA ASN A 131 -5.48 -6.52 18.74
C ASN A 131 -5.40 -8.04 18.45
N GLY A 132 -6.02 -8.48 17.34
CA GLY A 132 -6.08 -9.91 16.98
C GLY A 132 -7.24 -10.66 17.62
N ALA A 133 -7.10 -11.95 17.88
CA ALA A 133 -8.18 -12.78 18.39
C ALA A 133 -8.69 -12.31 19.78
N GLN A 134 -10.00 -12.25 19.94
CA GLN A 134 -10.68 -11.81 21.15
C GLN A 134 -11.81 -12.77 21.54
N GLN A 135 -11.96 -13.00 22.83
CA GLN A 135 -13.07 -13.74 23.41
C GLN A 135 -13.96 -12.78 24.21
N ILE A 136 -15.25 -12.76 23.92
CA ILE A 136 -16.26 -11.96 24.61
C ILE A 136 -17.08 -12.90 25.49
N ASN A 137 -17.11 -12.65 26.78
CA ASN A 137 -17.98 -13.38 27.70
C ASN A 137 -19.41 -12.87 27.56
N VAL A 138 -20.36 -13.78 27.32
CA VAL A 138 -21.79 -13.50 27.16
C VAL A 138 -22.66 -14.29 28.14
N SER A 139 -22.05 -15.01 29.12
CA SER A 139 -22.76 -15.82 30.10
C SER A 139 -23.71 -15.02 31.01
N ASP A 140 -23.40 -13.74 31.24
CA ASP A 140 -24.11 -12.87 32.13
C ASP A 140 -25.16 -11.99 31.46
N ILE A 141 -25.31 -12.09 30.15
CA ILE A 141 -26.33 -11.35 29.39
C ILE A 141 -27.58 -12.20 29.13
N ASN A 142 -28.71 -11.56 28.89
CA ASN A 142 -29.95 -12.25 28.61
C ASN A 142 -29.88 -13.05 27.30
N LYS A 143 -30.51 -14.22 27.28
CA LYS A 143 -30.69 -14.99 26.04
C LYS A 143 -31.49 -14.20 25.02
N GLY A 144 -31.09 -14.28 23.77
CA GLY A 144 -31.78 -13.56 22.71
C GLY A 144 -30.90 -13.24 21.51
N MET A 145 -31.40 -12.34 20.69
CA MET A 145 -30.73 -11.89 19.47
C MET A 145 -29.94 -10.60 19.74
N TYR A 146 -28.71 -10.58 19.29
CA TYR A 146 -27.78 -9.49 19.38
C TYR A 146 -27.15 -9.18 18.03
N PHE A 147 -26.55 -8.02 17.90
CA PHE A 147 -25.74 -7.63 16.76
C PHE A 147 -24.33 -7.31 17.24
N LEU A 148 -23.36 -8.05 16.75
CA LEU A 148 -21.95 -7.75 16.98
C LEU A 148 -21.46 -6.84 15.86
N LYS A 149 -21.20 -5.59 16.18
CA LYS A 149 -20.56 -4.61 15.30
C LYS A 149 -19.07 -4.62 15.58
N VAL A 150 -18.30 -4.79 14.53
CA VAL A 150 -16.84 -4.74 14.57
C VAL A 150 -16.36 -3.66 13.61
N ILE A 151 -15.44 -2.80 14.06
CA ILE A 151 -14.94 -1.65 13.31
C ILE A 151 -13.41 -1.81 13.22
N ALA A 152 -12.89 -1.93 12.02
CA ALA A 152 -11.46 -1.95 11.74
C ALA A 152 -11.17 -1.10 10.51
N ASP A 153 -10.07 -0.35 10.53
CA ASP A 153 -9.60 0.48 9.41
C ASP A 153 -10.68 1.43 8.83
N GLY A 154 -11.59 1.90 9.71
CA GLY A 154 -12.69 2.80 9.33
C GLY A 154 -13.93 2.10 8.76
N GLU A 155 -13.89 0.80 8.53
CA GLU A 155 -15.02 -0.01 8.07
C GLU A 155 -15.74 -0.71 9.22
N ALA A 156 -17.08 -0.71 9.18
CA ALA A 156 -17.91 -1.41 10.14
C ALA A 156 -18.56 -2.65 9.52
N ARG A 157 -18.45 -3.79 10.20
CA ARG A 157 -19.18 -5.02 9.87
C ARG A 157 -20.10 -5.40 11.01
N ILE A 158 -21.30 -5.86 10.67
CA ILE A 158 -22.32 -6.24 11.63
C ILE A 158 -22.70 -7.71 11.41
N ASN A 159 -22.63 -8.50 12.46
CA ASN A 159 -23.00 -9.91 12.45
C ASN A 159 -24.15 -10.13 13.47
N LYS A 160 -25.18 -10.85 13.03
CA LYS A 160 -26.26 -11.30 13.91
C LYS A 160 -25.78 -12.46 14.78
N ILE A 161 -25.91 -12.35 16.07
CA ILE A 161 -25.54 -13.38 17.07
C ILE A 161 -26.78 -13.80 17.84
N VAL A 162 -26.90 -15.08 18.09
CA VAL A 162 -27.91 -15.65 18.99
C VAL A 162 -27.21 -16.13 20.26
N VAL A 163 -27.67 -15.65 21.42
CA VAL A 163 -27.20 -16.12 22.74
C VAL A 163 -28.26 -17.05 23.34
N GLU A 164 -27.84 -18.26 23.74
CA GLU A 164 -28.69 -19.32 24.28
C GLU A 164 -28.39 -19.66 25.76
#